data_211157784c4e720ea5801e3b39023a11
#
_entry.id   211157784c4e720ea5801e3b39023a11
#
_cell.length_a   1.000
_cell.length_b   1.000
_cell.length_c   1.000
_cell.angle_alpha   90.00
_cell.angle_beta   90.00
_cell.angle_gamma   90.00
#
_symmetry.space_group_name_H-M   'P 1'
#
loop_
_entity.id
_entity.type
_entity.pdbx_description
1 polymer ?
#
loop_
_entity_poly.entity_id
_entity_poly.type
_entity_poly.pdbx_seq_one_letter_code
_entity_poly.pdbx_strand_id
1 'polypeptide(L)'
;MNYTRFFNSVSLARKPSPIRVLTAIAHSSPPSMISMAGGNPNVKTFPIQSATFTLRNGTTIHIGEELMQQALQYSPTPGFPGLLEWVRGLQDHIHTPPLLNKKDHPGAVDILITHGSQDGIARALEAMVSQKDTVLIETPSYPGTLAILKPLGCRLLPVQSDKHGMDPDHLQHILTKWKPSHAMDPSSDIPKLLYCIPNGGNPTGYGLTAERKKKIYQLAREYNLLILEDDPYYYLQFSKPRIPSLLSMDEDGRVIRFDSFSKLISSGLRLGFVSGPKPIIERMQLHMQATVMHASGLSQITLLQILQGWGYEGFKQHADKVTEFYRERKNHCVAAAKKHLTGLAEWSEPSGGMFLWLKLKVPDTFKMITVKAHEKDVLFVPGNAFMLDDQAPSQYVRAAYSVCTAEQMDLAFERLASLIREEQLNPS
;
A
#
# COMPACT_ATOMS: atom_id res chain seq x y z
N MET A 1 -9.56 17.90 14.15
CA MET A 1 -8.77 18.23 12.95
C MET A 1 -9.68 18.82 11.88
N ASN A 2 -9.25 19.82 11.10
CA ASN A 2 -10.02 20.36 9.97
C ASN A 2 -9.57 19.67 8.67
N TYR A 3 -10.37 18.76 8.14
CA TYR A 3 -10.03 17.98 6.95
C TYR A 3 -10.19 18.74 5.63
N THR A 4 -10.94 19.85 5.60
CA THR A 4 -11.14 20.65 4.37
C THR A 4 -9.81 21.15 3.79
N ARG A 5 -8.82 21.47 4.64
CA ARG A 5 -7.48 21.86 4.23
C ARG A 5 -6.80 20.85 3.30
N PHE A 6 -7.08 19.56 3.48
CA PHE A 6 -6.37 18.50 2.78
C PHE A 6 -6.94 18.20 1.40
N PHE A 7 -8.16 18.63 1.09
CA PHE A 7 -8.79 18.36 -0.19
C PHE A 7 -8.43 19.39 -1.24
N ASN A 8 -8.23 18.92 -2.46
CA ASN A 8 -8.12 19.82 -3.61
C ASN A 8 -9.51 20.27 -4.10
N SER A 9 -9.51 21.27 -5.00
CA SER A 9 -10.76 21.85 -5.53
C SER A 9 -11.64 20.83 -6.27
N VAL A 10 -11.03 19.88 -6.99
CA VAL A 10 -11.76 18.83 -7.72
C VAL A 10 -12.49 17.92 -6.74
N SER A 11 -11.82 17.49 -5.66
CA SER A 11 -12.44 16.66 -4.63
C SER A 11 -13.57 17.41 -3.92
N LEU A 12 -13.38 18.69 -3.57
CA LEU A 12 -14.42 19.50 -2.94
C LEU A 12 -15.65 19.71 -3.83
N ALA A 13 -15.47 19.78 -5.15
CA ALA A 13 -16.56 19.93 -6.11
C ALA A 13 -17.36 18.63 -6.35
N ARG A 14 -16.81 17.45 -5.99
CA ARG A 14 -17.51 16.18 -6.18
C ARG A 14 -18.74 16.08 -5.27
N LYS A 15 -19.85 15.64 -5.87
CA LYS A 15 -21.12 15.37 -5.18
C LYS A 15 -21.47 13.88 -5.29
N PRO A 16 -22.24 13.33 -4.34
CA PRO A 16 -22.76 11.97 -4.46
C PRO A 16 -23.52 11.77 -5.76
N SER A 17 -23.37 10.61 -6.40
CA SER A 17 -24.17 10.24 -7.57
C SER A 17 -25.63 10.11 -7.19
N PRO A 18 -26.57 10.81 -7.86
CA PRO A 18 -28.01 10.70 -7.56
C PRO A 18 -28.52 9.25 -7.62
N ILE A 19 -28.05 8.47 -8.59
CA ILE A 19 -28.40 7.05 -8.73
C ILE A 19 -27.93 6.25 -7.53
N ARG A 20 -26.71 6.51 -7.02
CA ARG A 20 -26.17 5.82 -5.84
C ARG A 20 -26.90 6.20 -4.56
N VAL A 21 -27.34 7.44 -4.44
CA VAL A 21 -28.19 7.88 -3.30
C VAL A 21 -29.50 7.11 -3.32
N LEU A 22 -30.19 7.02 -4.46
CA LEU A 22 -31.44 6.27 -4.61
C LEU A 22 -31.24 4.76 -4.38
N THR A 23 -30.14 4.18 -4.85
CA THR A 23 -29.78 2.78 -4.60
C THR A 23 -29.58 2.52 -3.11
N ALA A 24 -28.89 3.41 -2.39
CA ALA A 24 -28.70 3.29 -0.94
C ALA A 24 -30.02 3.38 -0.18
N ILE A 25 -30.94 4.28 -0.57
CA ILE A 25 -32.29 4.37 -0.02
C ILE A 25 -33.03 3.05 -0.24
N ALA A 26 -33.02 2.50 -1.46
CA ALA A 26 -33.68 1.23 -1.77
C ALA A 26 -33.16 0.07 -0.91
N HIS A 27 -31.84 -0.02 -0.69
CA HIS A 27 -31.24 -1.05 0.17
C HIS A 27 -31.59 -0.92 1.66
N SER A 28 -31.86 0.29 2.14
CA SER A 28 -32.26 0.54 3.53
C SER A 28 -33.78 0.54 3.74
N SER A 29 -34.56 0.36 2.68
CA SER A 29 -36.02 0.35 2.71
C SER A 29 -36.60 -1.03 3.05
N PRO A 30 -37.84 -1.10 3.57
CA PRO A 30 -38.49 -2.38 3.83
C PRO A 30 -38.63 -3.23 2.54
N PRO A 31 -38.69 -4.58 2.66
CA PRO A 31 -38.87 -5.48 1.50
C PRO A 31 -40.13 -5.19 0.66
N SER A 32 -41.12 -4.49 1.22
CA SER A 32 -42.34 -4.07 0.53
C SER A 32 -42.10 -2.89 -0.43
N MET A 33 -40.93 -2.23 -0.38
CA MET A 33 -40.61 -1.11 -1.28
C MET A 33 -40.43 -1.61 -2.71
N ILE A 34 -41.25 -1.10 -3.62
CA ILE A 34 -41.05 -1.32 -5.06
C ILE A 34 -40.19 -0.18 -5.60
N SER A 35 -39.00 -0.51 -6.04
CA SER A 35 -38.03 0.48 -6.61
C SER A 35 -37.89 0.28 -8.12
N MET A 36 -38.18 1.32 -8.90
CA MET A 36 -37.88 1.41 -10.33
C MET A 36 -36.75 2.44 -10.60
N ALA A 37 -36.05 2.89 -9.56
CA ALA A 37 -35.04 3.94 -9.65
C ALA A 37 -33.65 3.41 -10.03
N GLY A 38 -33.38 2.12 -9.82
CA GLY A 38 -32.07 1.51 -10.09
C GLY A 38 -31.94 0.96 -11.53
N GLY A 39 -30.75 1.11 -12.12
CA GLY A 39 -30.41 0.50 -13.43
C GLY A 39 -29.72 -0.87 -13.27
N ASN A 40 -30.13 -1.66 -12.28
CA ASN A 40 -29.50 -2.97 -12.03
C ASN A 40 -29.95 -4.01 -13.06
N PRO A 41 -29.01 -4.76 -13.69
CA PRO A 41 -29.39 -5.90 -14.51
C PRO A 41 -30.18 -6.93 -13.72
N ASN A 42 -31.09 -7.67 -14.38
CA ASN A 42 -31.83 -8.73 -13.73
C ASN A 42 -30.93 -9.94 -13.46
N VAL A 43 -30.78 -10.34 -12.21
CA VAL A 43 -29.90 -11.45 -11.78
C VAL A 43 -30.21 -12.78 -12.47
N LYS A 44 -31.47 -12.99 -12.92
CA LYS A 44 -31.88 -14.20 -13.67
C LYS A 44 -31.22 -14.31 -15.06
N THR A 45 -30.65 -13.23 -15.56
CA THR A 45 -29.92 -13.22 -16.83
C THR A 45 -28.43 -13.52 -16.69
N PHE A 46 -27.91 -13.63 -15.46
CA PHE A 46 -26.51 -13.91 -15.24
C PHE A 46 -26.22 -15.40 -15.50
N PRO A 47 -25.12 -15.72 -16.25
CA PRO A 47 -24.86 -17.09 -16.69
C PRO A 47 -24.20 -17.98 -15.61
N ILE A 48 -23.70 -17.41 -14.51
CA ILE A 48 -23.01 -18.16 -13.46
C ILE A 48 -23.95 -18.34 -12.27
N GLN A 49 -24.27 -19.59 -11.95
CA GLN A 49 -25.16 -19.93 -10.86
C GLN A 49 -24.43 -20.15 -9.53
N SER A 50 -23.27 -20.80 -9.56
CA SER A 50 -22.49 -21.12 -8.37
C SER A 50 -21.01 -21.28 -8.70
N ALA A 51 -20.14 -21.32 -7.69
CA ALA A 51 -18.73 -21.66 -7.85
C ALA A 51 -18.22 -22.45 -6.64
N THR A 52 -17.26 -23.34 -6.87
CA THR A 52 -16.54 -24.04 -5.80
C THR A 52 -15.05 -23.86 -6.00
N PHE A 53 -14.36 -23.43 -4.94
CA PHE A 53 -12.90 -23.28 -4.92
C PHE A 53 -12.30 -24.28 -3.94
N THR A 54 -11.21 -24.93 -4.33
CA THR A 54 -10.42 -25.79 -3.44
C THR A 54 -9.17 -25.05 -3.01
N LEU A 55 -8.99 -24.86 -1.72
CA LEU A 55 -7.79 -24.27 -1.14
C LEU A 55 -6.64 -25.29 -1.11
N ARG A 56 -5.39 -24.82 -1.04
CA ARG A 56 -4.19 -25.68 -1.01
C ARG A 56 -4.17 -26.69 0.16
N ASN A 57 -4.88 -26.41 1.24
CA ASN A 57 -5.03 -27.31 2.39
C ASN A 57 -6.16 -28.36 2.22
N GLY A 58 -6.78 -28.42 1.04
CA GLY A 58 -7.88 -29.34 0.72
C GLY A 58 -9.28 -28.84 1.12
N THR A 59 -9.40 -27.74 1.87
CA THR A 59 -10.70 -27.18 2.22
C THR A 59 -11.39 -26.64 0.97
N THR A 60 -12.69 -26.89 0.84
CA THR A 60 -13.52 -26.34 -0.23
C THR A 60 -14.37 -25.17 0.25
N ILE A 61 -14.50 -24.18 -0.61
CA ILE A 61 -15.38 -23.03 -0.42
C ILE A 61 -16.44 -23.08 -1.50
N HIS A 62 -17.71 -23.07 -1.11
CA HIS A 62 -18.82 -23.08 -2.04
C HIS A 62 -19.57 -21.74 -1.98
N ILE A 63 -19.68 -21.08 -3.13
CA ILE A 63 -20.52 -19.91 -3.34
C ILE A 63 -21.79 -20.37 -4.03
N GLY A 64 -22.86 -20.54 -3.23
CA GLY A 64 -24.17 -20.98 -3.72
C GLY A 64 -24.88 -19.86 -4.51
N GLU A 65 -26.04 -20.20 -5.08
CA GLU A 65 -26.78 -19.34 -6.01
C GLU A 65 -27.09 -17.94 -5.45
N GLU A 66 -27.63 -17.86 -4.25
CA GLU A 66 -28.00 -16.58 -3.64
C GLU A 66 -26.77 -15.65 -3.45
N LEU A 67 -25.69 -16.19 -2.94
CA LEU A 67 -24.45 -15.44 -2.73
C LEU A 67 -23.78 -15.10 -4.07
N MET A 68 -23.89 -15.99 -5.08
CA MET A 68 -23.40 -15.73 -6.43
C MET A 68 -24.17 -14.59 -7.10
N GLN A 69 -25.49 -14.52 -6.95
CA GLN A 69 -26.28 -13.38 -7.45
C GLN A 69 -25.82 -12.05 -6.84
N GLN A 70 -25.51 -12.02 -5.53
CA GLN A 70 -24.93 -10.85 -4.88
C GLN A 70 -23.51 -10.54 -5.41
N ALA A 71 -22.70 -11.56 -5.65
CA ALA A 71 -21.33 -11.42 -6.19
C ALA A 71 -21.30 -10.81 -7.59
N LEU A 72 -22.30 -11.11 -8.41
CA LEU A 72 -22.38 -10.71 -9.81
C LEU A 72 -23.16 -9.40 -10.00
N GLN A 73 -23.88 -8.92 -9.00
CA GLN A 73 -24.61 -7.65 -9.04
C GLN A 73 -23.68 -6.49 -8.64
N TYR A 74 -24.11 -5.26 -8.94
CA TYR A 74 -23.44 -4.06 -8.43
C TYR A 74 -23.42 -4.06 -6.90
N SER A 75 -22.22 -3.86 -6.35
CA SER A 75 -21.99 -3.75 -4.90
C SER A 75 -22.08 -2.29 -4.43
N PRO A 76 -22.30 -2.06 -3.13
CA PRO A 76 -22.10 -0.74 -2.54
C PRO A 76 -20.66 -0.24 -2.77
N THR A 77 -20.51 1.06 -3.01
CA THR A 77 -19.19 1.66 -3.29
C THR A 77 -18.16 1.41 -2.18
N PRO A 78 -18.50 1.51 -0.87
CA PRO A 78 -17.53 1.24 0.18
C PRO A 78 -17.01 -0.20 0.19
N GLY A 79 -17.80 -1.14 -0.33
CA GLY A 79 -17.52 -2.56 -0.36
C GLY A 79 -18.72 -3.40 0.07
N PHE A 80 -18.58 -4.72 -0.10
CA PHE A 80 -19.59 -5.68 0.35
C PHE A 80 -19.70 -5.64 1.89
N PRO A 81 -20.92 -5.51 2.46
CA PRO A 81 -21.09 -5.26 3.90
C PRO A 81 -20.39 -6.30 4.79
N GLY A 82 -20.54 -7.59 4.49
CA GLY A 82 -19.88 -8.64 5.26
C GLY A 82 -18.35 -8.58 5.22
N LEU A 83 -17.76 -8.13 4.10
CA LEU A 83 -16.31 -7.95 4.00
C LEU A 83 -15.85 -6.71 4.79
N LEU A 84 -16.61 -5.62 4.73
CA LEU A 84 -16.32 -4.42 5.53
C LEU A 84 -16.35 -4.71 7.03
N GLU A 85 -17.36 -5.46 7.48
CA GLU A 85 -17.47 -5.87 8.89
C GLU A 85 -16.28 -6.74 9.30
N TRP A 86 -15.93 -7.75 8.49
CA TRP A 86 -14.80 -8.62 8.77
C TRP A 86 -13.47 -7.84 8.83
N VAL A 87 -13.24 -6.95 7.86
CA VAL A 87 -12.03 -6.11 7.81
C VAL A 87 -11.99 -5.14 9.00
N ARG A 88 -13.13 -4.54 9.40
CA ARG A 88 -13.20 -3.70 10.60
C ARG A 88 -12.80 -4.48 11.86
N GLY A 89 -13.30 -5.71 12.01
CA GLY A 89 -12.90 -6.59 13.11
C GLY A 89 -11.42 -6.98 13.02
N LEU A 90 -10.86 -7.18 11.82
CA LEU A 90 -9.42 -7.42 11.65
C LEU A 90 -8.59 -6.21 12.12
N GLN A 91 -9.02 -4.98 11.76
CA GLN A 91 -8.33 -3.76 12.20
C GLN A 91 -8.35 -3.62 13.73
N ASP A 92 -9.49 -3.92 14.35
CA ASP A 92 -9.60 -3.91 15.81
C ASP A 92 -8.68 -4.96 16.46
N HIS A 93 -8.72 -6.19 15.96
CA HIS A 93 -7.94 -7.31 16.49
C HIS A 93 -6.42 -7.14 16.35
N ILE A 94 -5.95 -6.54 15.27
CA ILE A 94 -4.52 -6.44 14.95
C ILE A 94 -3.91 -5.10 15.37
N HIS A 95 -4.62 -4.00 15.15
CA HIS A 95 -4.08 -2.65 15.31
C HIS A 95 -4.71 -1.89 16.48
N THR A 96 -5.91 -2.27 16.90
CA THR A 96 -6.68 -1.61 17.98
C THR A 96 -6.65 -0.08 17.84
N PRO A 97 -7.07 0.49 16.68
CA PRO A 97 -6.93 1.93 16.44
C PRO A 97 -7.76 2.71 17.46
N PRO A 98 -7.20 3.76 18.11
CA PRO A 98 -7.90 4.51 19.16
C PRO A 98 -9.25 5.11 18.73
N LEU A 99 -9.40 5.44 17.43
CA LEU A 99 -10.56 6.09 16.86
C LEU A 99 -11.51 5.15 16.11
N LEU A 100 -11.25 3.85 16.07
CA LEU A 100 -12.07 2.88 15.31
C LEU A 100 -13.52 2.84 15.81
N ASN A 101 -13.70 2.90 17.13
CA ASN A 101 -15.01 2.80 17.79
C ASN A 101 -15.53 4.14 18.36
N LYS A 102 -14.92 5.28 17.96
CA LYS A 102 -15.29 6.64 18.42
C LYS A 102 -16.15 7.36 17.37
N LYS A 103 -17.39 6.88 17.15
CA LYS A 103 -18.29 7.35 16.07
C LYS A 103 -18.50 8.86 16.02
N ASP A 104 -18.51 9.53 17.16
CA ASP A 104 -18.73 10.98 17.26
C ASP A 104 -17.45 11.81 17.11
N HIS A 105 -16.29 11.16 17.03
CA HIS A 105 -15.02 11.87 16.82
C HIS A 105 -14.88 12.30 15.36
N PRO A 106 -14.45 13.54 15.05
CA PRO A 106 -14.27 13.99 13.66
C PRO A 106 -13.31 13.13 12.83
N GLY A 107 -12.34 12.48 13.50
CA GLY A 107 -11.38 11.56 12.90
C GLY A 107 -11.73 10.09 13.09
N ALA A 108 -13.01 9.76 13.40
CA ALA A 108 -13.45 8.37 13.50
C ALA A 108 -13.01 7.56 12.28
N VAL A 109 -12.46 6.37 12.51
CA VAL A 109 -11.95 5.52 11.44
C VAL A 109 -13.11 4.89 10.67
N ASP A 110 -13.08 5.09 9.35
CA ASP A 110 -13.93 4.38 8.39
C ASP A 110 -13.07 3.55 7.43
N ILE A 111 -13.71 2.66 6.66
CA ILE A 111 -13.02 1.68 5.80
C ILE A 111 -13.63 1.71 4.39
N LEU A 112 -12.76 1.58 3.39
CA LEU A 112 -13.11 1.49 1.98
C LEU A 112 -12.38 0.31 1.34
N ILE A 113 -13.10 -0.64 0.75
CA ILE A 113 -12.53 -1.72 -0.05
C ILE A 113 -12.10 -1.16 -1.42
N THR A 114 -10.89 -1.49 -1.85
CA THR A 114 -10.27 -0.96 -3.07
C THR A 114 -9.75 -2.07 -3.98
N HIS A 115 -9.46 -1.73 -5.25
CA HIS A 115 -8.81 -2.65 -6.21
C HIS A 115 -7.30 -2.83 -5.91
N GLY A 116 -6.99 -3.34 -4.70
CA GLY A 116 -5.65 -3.34 -4.12
C GLY A 116 -5.27 -1.99 -3.54
N SER A 117 -4.16 -1.94 -2.78
CA SER A 117 -3.67 -0.71 -2.13
C SER A 117 -3.31 0.40 -3.13
N GLN A 118 -2.82 0.05 -4.33
CA GLN A 118 -2.47 1.01 -5.38
C GLN A 118 -3.66 1.90 -5.78
N ASP A 119 -4.84 1.33 -5.92
CA ASP A 119 -6.08 2.07 -6.22
C ASP A 119 -6.43 3.02 -5.06
N GLY A 120 -6.29 2.56 -3.81
CA GLY A 120 -6.50 3.39 -2.62
C GLY A 120 -5.55 4.58 -2.55
N ILE A 121 -4.25 4.35 -2.80
CA ILE A 121 -3.22 5.39 -2.83
C ILE A 121 -3.53 6.42 -3.92
N ALA A 122 -3.87 5.96 -5.15
CA ALA A 122 -4.21 6.85 -6.25
C ALA A 122 -5.39 7.77 -5.88
N ARG A 123 -6.47 7.21 -5.31
CA ARG A 123 -7.65 7.99 -4.91
C ARG A 123 -7.36 8.98 -3.81
N ALA A 124 -6.54 8.59 -2.81
CA ALA A 124 -6.16 9.49 -1.74
C ALA A 124 -5.34 10.67 -2.28
N LEU A 125 -4.33 10.40 -3.11
CA LEU A 125 -3.49 11.42 -3.70
C LEU A 125 -4.28 12.34 -4.65
N GLU A 126 -5.08 11.79 -5.55
CA GLU A 126 -5.91 12.56 -6.48
C GLU A 126 -7.00 13.38 -5.78
N ALA A 127 -7.48 12.94 -4.59
CA ALA A 127 -8.42 13.73 -3.80
C ALA A 127 -7.76 14.90 -3.05
N MET A 128 -6.47 14.78 -2.73
CA MET A 128 -5.80 15.71 -1.81
C MET A 128 -4.72 16.56 -2.47
N VAL A 129 -4.11 16.10 -3.57
CA VAL A 129 -2.94 16.75 -4.16
C VAL A 129 -3.32 17.56 -5.39
N SER A 130 -2.74 18.75 -5.52
CA SER A 130 -2.77 19.63 -6.69
C SER A 130 -1.36 20.16 -6.98
N GLN A 131 -1.17 20.84 -8.10
CA GLN A 131 0.11 21.44 -8.48
C GLN A 131 0.68 22.44 -7.44
N LYS A 132 -0.19 23.01 -6.59
CA LYS A 132 0.21 23.99 -5.57
C LYS A 132 0.72 23.34 -4.28
N ASP A 133 0.53 22.04 -4.15
CA ASP A 133 0.80 21.32 -2.90
C ASP A 133 2.23 20.82 -2.81
N THR A 134 2.73 20.76 -1.58
CA THR A 134 3.99 20.13 -1.24
C THR A 134 3.71 18.81 -0.53
N VAL A 135 4.34 17.73 -0.99
CA VAL A 135 4.22 16.36 -0.44
C VAL A 135 5.59 15.89 0.04
N LEU A 136 5.68 15.48 1.29
CA LEU A 136 6.84 14.77 1.85
C LEU A 136 6.77 13.30 1.46
N ILE A 137 7.86 12.77 0.93
CA ILE A 137 7.91 11.38 0.45
C ILE A 137 9.20 10.71 0.88
N GLU A 138 9.08 9.51 1.45
CA GLU A 138 10.22 8.66 1.77
C GLU A 138 11.05 8.37 0.50
N THR A 139 12.37 8.44 0.60
CA THR A 139 13.28 8.20 -0.53
C THR A 139 14.37 7.19 -0.13
N PRO A 140 14.63 6.14 -0.93
CA PRO A 140 13.98 5.78 -2.19
C PRO A 140 12.51 5.39 -1.98
N SER A 141 11.66 5.56 -3.02
CA SER A 141 10.22 5.40 -2.91
C SER A 141 9.65 4.40 -3.92
N TYR A 142 8.44 3.94 -3.66
CA TYR A 142 7.73 3.02 -4.54
C TYR A 142 7.39 3.67 -5.89
N PRO A 143 7.80 3.08 -7.03
CA PRO A 143 7.56 3.66 -8.35
C PRO A 143 6.09 3.88 -8.67
N GLY A 144 5.19 3.03 -8.14
CA GLY A 144 3.76 3.17 -8.35
C GLY A 144 3.19 4.46 -7.74
N THR A 145 3.71 4.90 -6.60
CA THR A 145 3.33 6.19 -5.99
C THR A 145 3.95 7.35 -6.72
N LEU A 146 5.21 7.23 -7.17
CA LEU A 146 5.86 8.24 -8.01
C LEU A 146 5.13 8.45 -9.34
N ALA A 147 4.64 7.37 -9.95
CA ALA A 147 3.86 7.42 -11.19
C ALA A 147 2.52 8.17 -11.03
N ILE A 148 1.96 8.23 -9.82
CA ILE A 148 0.77 9.04 -9.53
C ILE A 148 1.16 10.50 -9.26
N LEU A 149 2.19 10.72 -8.41
CA LEU A 149 2.53 12.06 -7.94
C LEU A 149 3.20 12.94 -9.00
N LYS A 150 4.12 12.38 -9.81
CA LYS A 150 4.84 13.15 -10.84
C LYS A 150 3.90 13.85 -11.83
N PRO A 151 2.87 13.18 -12.42
CA PRO A 151 1.92 13.84 -13.33
C PRO A 151 1.01 14.88 -12.67
N LEU A 152 0.81 14.82 -11.34
CA LEU A 152 0.04 15.84 -10.62
C LEU A 152 0.79 17.18 -10.54
N GLY A 153 2.10 17.20 -10.83
CA GLY A 153 2.92 18.41 -10.88
C GLY A 153 3.15 19.09 -9.54
N CYS A 154 2.87 18.41 -8.43
CA CYS A 154 3.11 18.91 -7.07
C CYS A 154 4.60 18.92 -6.73
N ARG A 155 4.97 19.71 -5.73
CA ARG A 155 6.34 19.74 -5.21
C ARG A 155 6.58 18.52 -4.32
N LEU A 156 7.55 17.68 -4.68
CA LEU A 156 7.96 16.54 -3.89
C LEU A 156 9.21 16.88 -3.06
N LEU A 157 9.16 16.65 -1.76
CA LEU A 157 10.29 16.83 -0.85
C LEU A 157 10.74 15.44 -0.36
N PRO A 158 11.96 15.01 -0.74
CA PRO A 158 12.49 13.73 -0.32
C PRO A 158 12.86 13.74 1.16
N VAL A 159 12.34 12.74 1.90
CA VAL A 159 12.79 12.42 3.25
C VAL A 159 13.69 11.21 3.17
N GLN A 160 14.94 11.35 3.59
CA GLN A 160 15.93 10.28 3.52
C GLN A 160 15.55 9.09 4.40
N SER A 161 15.99 7.90 3.98
CA SER A 161 15.86 6.65 4.74
C SER A 161 17.22 5.99 4.92
N ASP A 162 17.36 5.26 6.02
CA ASP A 162 18.48 4.38 6.29
C ASP A 162 17.99 2.93 6.56
N LYS A 163 18.84 2.07 7.10
CA LYS A 163 18.50 0.69 7.45
C LYS A 163 17.33 0.55 8.46
N HIS A 164 16.89 1.63 9.08
CA HIS A 164 15.75 1.68 10.00
C HIS A 164 14.55 2.43 9.39
N GLY A 165 14.48 2.56 8.07
CA GLY A 165 13.45 3.28 7.32
C GLY A 165 13.65 4.80 7.33
N MET A 166 12.56 5.54 7.10
CA MET A 166 12.58 7.00 7.05
C MET A 166 13.26 7.62 8.27
N ASP A 167 14.15 8.60 8.03
CA ASP A 167 14.85 9.31 9.08
C ASP A 167 14.00 10.48 9.64
N PRO A 168 13.54 10.40 10.90
CA PRO A 168 12.74 11.47 11.51
C PRO A 168 13.53 12.74 11.80
N ASP A 169 14.86 12.68 11.94
CA ASP A 169 15.69 13.87 12.15
C ASP A 169 15.82 14.67 10.85
N HIS A 170 15.97 13.96 9.70
CA HIS A 170 15.92 14.61 8.40
C HIS A 170 14.54 15.19 8.11
N LEU A 171 13.45 14.49 8.46
CA LEU A 171 12.08 15.00 8.36
C LEU A 171 11.92 16.28 9.17
N GLN A 172 12.36 16.29 10.42
CA GLN A 172 12.35 17.46 11.29
C GLN A 172 13.13 18.62 10.68
N HIS A 173 14.34 18.36 10.17
CA HIS A 173 15.16 19.37 9.51
C HIS A 173 14.44 20.02 8.32
N ILE A 174 13.77 19.23 7.47
CA ILE A 174 12.98 19.77 6.36
C ILE A 174 11.86 20.68 6.86
N LEU A 175 11.15 20.25 7.90
CA LEU A 175 9.99 20.95 8.44
C LEU A 175 10.36 22.29 9.14
N THR A 176 11.60 22.47 9.61
CA THR A 176 12.05 23.75 10.21
C THR A 176 12.00 24.95 9.25
N LYS A 177 11.81 24.71 7.93
CA LYS A 177 11.59 25.77 6.95
C LYS A 177 10.27 26.53 7.16
N TRP A 178 9.34 25.94 7.90
CA TRP A 178 8.02 26.51 8.21
C TRP A 178 7.81 26.58 9.71
N LYS A 179 6.94 27.51 10.11
CA LYS A 179 6.36 27.50 11.46
C LYS A 179 5.11 26.61 11.47
N PRO A 180 4.81 25.91 12.55
CA PRO A 180 3.56 25.11 12.66
C PRO A 180 2.29 25.91 12.36
N SER A 181 2.28 27.21 12.71
CA SER A 181 1.16 28.13 12.44
C SER A 181 0.87 28.34 10.94
N HIS A 182 1.87 28.13 10.06
CA HIS A 182 1.67 28.21 8.61
C HIS A 182 0.67 27.16 8.10
N ALA A 183 0.44 26.07 8.85
CA ALA A 183 -0.59 25.11 8.53
C ALA A 183 -2.03 25.66 8.59
N MET A 184 -2.24 26.82 9.19
CA MET A 184 -3.54 27.51 9.24
C MET A 184 -3.71 28.52 8.09
N ASP A 185 -2.64 28.81 7.34
CA ASP A 185 -2.65 29.73 6.20
C ASP A 185 -2.91 28.94 4.90
N PRO A 186 -4.06 29.16 4.21
CA PRO A 186 -4.36 28.49 2.95
C PRO A 186 -3.40 28.84 1.81
N SER A 187 -2.66 29.93 1.90
CA SER A 187 -1.67 30.36 0.91
C SER A 187 -0.28 29.78 1.13
N SER A 188 -0.05 29.12 2.29
CA SER A 188 1.23 28.54 2.63
C SER A 188 1.53 27.30 1.81
N ASP A 189 2.80 27.17 1.38
CA ASP A 189 3.33 25.97 0.72
C ASP A 189 3.82 24.88 1.70
N ILE A 190 3.49 25.04 3.00
CA ILE A 190 3.81 24.02 4.00
C ILE A 190 3.26 22.66 3.58
N PRO A 191 4.06 21.58 3.66
CA PRO A 191 3.58 20.24 3.35
C PRO A 191 2.30 19.90 4.12
N LYS A 192 1.42 19.13 3.48
CA LYS A 192 0.20 18.62 4.12
C LYS A 192 0.14 17.11 4.19
N LEU A 193 0.94 16.42 3.39
CA LEU A 193 0.99 14.95 3.31
C LEU A 193 2.42 14.44 3.52
N LEU A 194 2.52 13.32 4.23
CA LEU A 194 3.73 12.51 4.36
C LEU A 194 3.43 11.08 3.92
N TYR A 195 4.08 10.61 2.85
CA TYR A 195 3.98 9.23 2.38
C TYR A 195 5.16 8.40 2.86
N CYS A 196 4.90 7.21 3.41
CA CYS A 196 5.93 6.25 3.83
C CYS A 196 5.46 4.80 3.68
N ILE A 197 6.43 3.88 3.56
CA ILE A 197 6.24 2.42 3.60
C ILE A 197 6.90 1.89 4.88
N PRO A 198 6.15 1.79 5.99
CA PRO A 198 6.75 1.63 7.32
C PRO A 198 7.30 0.24 7.62
N ASN A 199 7.01 -0.78 6.80
CA ASN A 199 7.47 -2.16 7.02
C ASN A 199 7.88 -2.80 5.71
N GLY A 200 9.07 -3.40 5.67
CA GLY A 200 9.57 -4.14 4.50
C GLY A 200 9.55 -3.32 3.21
N GLY A 201 9.94 -2.04 3.29
CA GLY A 201 9.78 -1.04 2.25
C GLY A 201 10.20 -1.50 0.84
N ASN A 202 9.51 -0.98 -0.16
CA ASN A 202 9.88 -1.14 -1.55
C ASN A 202 10.56 0.16 -2.03
N PRO A 203 11.88 0.13 -2.32
CA PRO A 203 12.72 -1.04 -2.69
C PRO A 203 13.55 -1.65 -1.55
N THR A 204 13.62 -1.05 -0.37
CA THR A 204 14.72 -1.24 0.58
C THR A 204 14.65 -2.51 1.42
N GLY A 205 13.46 -3.06 1.64
CA GLY A 205 13.24 -4.13 2.61
C GLY A 205 13.37 -3.67 4.08
N TYR A 206 13.58 -2.37 4.32
CA TYR A 206 13.74 -1.81 5.66
C TYR A 206 12.38 -1.56 6.34
N GLY A 207 12.40 -1.31 7.64
CA GLY A 207 11.20 -0.99 8.40
C GLY A 207 11.48 0.02 9.50
N LEU A 208 10.48 0.85 9.79
CA LEU A 208 10.52 1.84 10.86
C LEU A 208 10.51 1.16 12.23
N THR A 209 11.40 1.59 13.11
CA THR A 209 11.33 1.23 14.54
C THR A 209 10.12 1.89 15.21
N ALA A 210 9.72 1.37 16.37
CA ALA A 210 8.62 1.95 17.14
C ALA A 210 8.90 3.40 17.57
N GLU A 211 10.16 3.70 17.92
CA GLU A 211 10.62 5.03 18.30
C GLU A 211 10.53 6.02 17.13
N ARG A 212 10.94 5.59 15.93
CA ARG A 212 10.83 6.41 14.72
C ARG A 212 9.37 6.69 14.36
N LYS A 213 8.49 5.69 14.43
CA LYS A 213 7.05 5.87 14.20
C LYS A 213 6.46 6.91 15.17
N LYS A 214 6.80 6.85 16.47
CA LYS A 214 6.37 7.84 17.46
C LYS A 214 6.86 9.25 17.11
N LYS A 215 8.14 9.40 16.75
CA LYS A 215 8.71 10.70 16.40
C LYS A 215 8.09 11.29 15.12
N ILE A 216 7.88 10.46 14.11
CA ILE A 216 7.20 10.85 12.86
C ILE A 216 5.76 11.30 13.16
N TYR A 217 5.04 10.56 14.00
CA TYR A 217 3.67 10.91 14.41
C TYR A 217 3.62 12.24 15.17
N GLN A 218 4.59 12.50 16.09
CA GLN A 218 4.69 13.76 16.81
C GLN A 218 4.94 14.95 15.86
N LEU A 219 5.86 14.81 14.91
CA LEU A 219 6.10 15.82 13.87
C LEU A 219 4.85 16.07 13.02
N ALA A 220 4.12 15.01 12.67
CA ALA A 220 2.86 15.12 11.94
C ALA A 220 1.77 15.87 12.74
N ARG A 221 1.74 15.71 14.08
CA ARG A 221 0.87 16.50 14.97
C ARG A 221 1.26 17.96 14.98
N GLU A 222 2.55 18.25 15.17
CA GLU A 222 3.07 19.59 15.28
C GLU A 222 2.84 20.41 14.00
N TYR A 223 3.14 19.83 12.84
CA TYR A 223 3.03 20.53 11.54
C TYR A 223 1.71 20.27 10.81
N ASN A 224 0.74 19.64 11.49
CA ASN A 224 -0.59 19.33 10.94
C ASN A 224 -0.53 18.58 9.59
N LEU A 225 0.25 17.48 9.55
CA LEU A 225 0.35 16.58 8.40
C LEU A 225 -0.68 15.46 8.50
N LEU A 226 -1.13 14.93 7.35
CA LEU A 226 -1.69 13.59 7.22
C LEU A 226 -0.57 12.62 6.84
N ILE A 227 -0.60 11.42 7.42
CA ILE A 227 0.34 10.35 7.12
C ILE A 227 -0.36 9.33 6.21
N LEU A 228 0.21 9.10 5.04
CA LEU A 228 -0.17 8.03 4.11
C LEU A 228 0.70 6.82 4.44
N GLU A 229 0.16 5.90 5.27
CA GLU A 229 0.82 4.68 5.72
C GLU A 229 0.56 3.58 4.70
N ASP A 230 1.43 3.44 3.68
CA ASP A 230 1.34 2.36 2.67
C ASP A 230 2.01 1.09 3.22
N ASP A 231 1.21 0.12 3.67
CA ASP A 231 1.74 -1.00 4.44
C ASP A 231 1.29 -2.40 3.95
N PRO A 232 1.55 -2.72 2.68
CA PRO A 232 1.23 -4.03 2.11
C PRO A 232 2.07 -5.18 2.70
N TYR A 233 3.11 -4.85 3.46
CA TYR A 233 4.06 -5.78 4.05
C TYR A 233 3.97 -5.87 5.59
N TYR A 234 2.94 -5.29 6.22
CA TYR A 234 2.80 -5.32 7.68
C TYR A 234 2.97 -6.72 8.27
N TYR A 235 2.32 -7.70 7.67
CA TYR A 235 2.38 -9.08 8.12
C TYR A 235 3.70 -9.76 7.80
N LEU A 236 4.48 -9.26 6.85
CA LEU A 236 5.76 -9.80 6.42
C LEU A 236 6.96 -9.21 7.18
N GLN A 237 6.76 -8.73 8.40
CA GLN A 237 7.85 -8.36 9.31
C GLN A 237 8.54 -9.61 9.83
N PHE A 238 9.87 -9.67 9.73
CA PHE A 238 10.64 -10.85 10.15
C PHE A 238 10.92 -10.88 11.64
N SER A 239 10.81 -9.78 12.37
CA SER A 239 10.87 -9.74 13.83
C SER A 239 9.52 -10.09 14.46
N LYS A 240 9.55 -10.65 15.67
CA LYS A 240 8.38 -10.83 16.54
C LYS A 240 8.71 -10.29 17.94
N PRO A 241 7.75 -9.59 18.60
CA PRO A 241 6.46 -9.18 18.07
C PRO A 241 6.60 -8.23 16.88
N ARG A 242 5.56 -8.15 16.01
CA ARG A 242 5.50 -7.16 14.93
C ARG A 242 5.47 -5.76 15.52
N ILE A 243 6.19 -4.84 14.88
CA ILE A 243 6.17 -3.42 15.27
C ILE A 243 4.78 -2.85 14.92
N PRO A 244 4.09 -2.20 15.87
CA PRO A 244 2.76 -1.63 15.65
C PRO A 244 2.69 -0.65 14.48
N SER A 245 1.51 -0.50 13.87
CA SER A 245 1.27 0.47 12.79
C SER A 245 1.20 1.91 13.33
N LEU A 246 1.33 2.89 12.44
CA LEU A 246 1.04 4.29 12.76
C LEU A 246 -0.45 4.47 13.09
N LEU A 247 -1.34 3.74 12.41
CA LEU A 247 -2.77 3.75 12.72
C LEU A 247 -3.08 3.34 14.16
N SER A 248 -2.29 2.41 14.75
CA SER A 248 -2.50 1.96 16.14
C SER A 248 -2.19 3.03 17.20
N MET A 249 -1.52 4.11 16.82
CA MET A 249 -1.22 5.25 17.71
C MET A 249 -1.95 6.54 17.30
N ASP A 250 -2.88 6.46 16.35
CA ASP A 250 -3.57 7.63 15.82
C ASP A 250 -4.71 8.10 16.72
N GLU A 251 -4.42 9.07 17.58
CA GLU A 251 -5.39 9.70 18.48
C GLU A 251 -6.11 10.89 17.86
N ASP A 252 -5.59 11.45 16.76
CA ASP A 252 -6.08 12.69 16.16
C ASP A 252 -6.88 12.49 14.87
N GLY A 253 -6.81 11.32 14.25
CA GLY A 253 -7.37 11.05 12.93
C GLY A 253 -6.49 11.65 11.81
N ARG A 254 -5.19 11.35 11.82
CA ARG A 254 -4.23 11.83 10.81
C ARG A 254 -3.54 10.73 10.01
N VAL A 255 -3.84 9.46 10.27
CA VAL A 255 -3.27 8.33 9.55
C VAL A 255 -4.30 7.77 8.57
N ILE A 256 -3.88 7.65 7.31
CA ILE A 256 -4.61 6.94 6.26
C ILE A 256 -3.76 5.72 5.92
N ARG A 257 -4.26 4.55 6.31
CA ARG A 257 -3.55 3.29 6.13
C ARG A 257 -4.06 2.53 4.92
N PHE A 258 -3.15 2.05 4.10
CA PHE A 258 -3.42 1.24 2.91
C PHE A 258 -2.96 -0.19 3.15
N ASP A 259 -3.89 -1.12 3.17
CA ASP A 259 -3.65 -2.54 3.34
C ASP A 259 -3.88 -3.30 2.03
N SER A 260 -3.17 -4.41 1.82
CA SER A 260 -3.25 -5.23 0.62
C SER A 260 -3.35 -6.71 0.94
N PHE A 261 -4.29 -7.42 0.31
CA PHE A 261 -4.35 -8.88 0.34
C PHE A 261 -3.43 -9.54 -0.71
N SER A 262 -2.80 -8.75 -1.58
CA SER A 262 -1.98 -9.25 -2.70
C SER A 262 -0.78 -10.08 -2.28
N LYS A 263 -0.18 -9.80 -1.12
CA LYS A 263 1.05 -10.46 -0.65
C LYS A 263 0.79 -11.65 0.28
N LEU A 264 -0.45 -11.75 0.79
CA LEU A 264 -0.85 -12.80 1.73
C LEU A 264 -1.76 -13.85 1.08
N ILE A 265 -2.71 -13.43 0.24
CA ILE A 265 -3.75 -14.30 -0.29
C ILE A 265 -3.61 -14.46 -1.81
N SER A 266 -3.80 -13.38 -2.55
CA SER A 266 -3.69 -13.41 -4.01
C SER A 266 -3.54 -12.01 -4.60
N SER A 267 -2.53 -11.82 -5.44
CA SER A 267 -2.37 -10.59 -6.21
C SER A 267 -3.43 -10.46 -7.31
N GLY A 268 -3.92 -11.59 -7.85
CA GLY A 268 -4.91 -11.62 -8.94
C GLY A 268 -6.33 -11.25 -8.50
N LEU A 269 -6.69 -11.41 -7.21
CA LEU A 269 -7.99 -10.97 -6.70
C LEU A 269 -8.17 -9.45 -6.75
N ARG A 270 -7.08 -8.70 -6.80
CA ARG A 270 -7.07 -7.23 -6.84
C ARG A 270 -7.88 -6.60 -5.71
N LEU A 271 -7.63 -7.06 -4.47
CA LEU A 271 -8.29 -6.51 -3.28
C LEU A 271 -7.28 -5.94 -2.28
N GLY A 272 -7.66 -4.82 -1.74
CA GLY A 272 -7.07 -4.14 -0.60
C GLY A 272 -8.14 -3.30 0.09
N PHE A 273 -7.74 -2.55 1.08
CA PHE A 273 -8.63 -1.62 1.75
C PHE A 273 -7.87 -0.44 2.33
N VAL A 274 -8.59 0.64 2.55
CA VAL A 274 -8.08 1.85 3.19
C VAL A 274 -8.81 2.05 4.50
N SER A 275 -8.07 2.29 5.56
CA SER A 275 -8.60 2.67 6.89
C SER A 275 -8.12 4.08 7.23
N GLY A 276 -9.02 4.97 7.60
CA GLY A 276 -8.65 6.34 7.92
C GLY A 276 -9.81 7.21 8.35
N PRO A 277 -9.59 8.52 8.56
CA PRO A 277 -10.63 9.43 8.99
C PRO A 277 -11.83 9.43 8.05
N LYS A 278 -13.03 9.27 8.60
CA LYS A 278 -14.30 9.21 7.85
C LYS A 278 -14.44 10.33 6.79
N PRO A 279 -14.13 11.62 7.06
CA PRO A 279 -14.24 12.65 6.03
C PRO A 279 -13.35 12.42 4.81
N ILE A 280 -12.19 11.79 4.99
CA ILE A 280 -11.27 11.43 3.89
C ILE A 280 -11.82 10.23 3.12
N ILE A 281 -12.25 9.19 3.84
CA ILE A 281 -12.84 7.99 3.22
C ILE A 281 -14.07 8.34 2.40
N GLU A 282 -14.94 9.22 2.88
CA GLU A 282 -16.11 9.71 2.14
C GLU A 282 -15.72 10.41 0.82
N ARG A 283 -14.66 11.22 0.81
CA ARG A 283 -14.17 11.84 -0.43
C ARG A 283 -13.59 10.82 -1.40
N MET A 284 -12.85 9.83 -0.90
CA MET A 284 -12.34 8.74 -1.72
C MET A 284 -13.49 7.89 -2.32
N GLN A 285 -14.58 7.68 -1.58
CA GLN A 285 -15.79 7.02 -2.08
C GLN A 285 -16.41 7.81 -3.24
N LEU A 286 -16.54 9.13 -3.13
CA LEU A 286 -17.07 9.97 -4.23
C LEU A 286 -16.20 9.87 -5.49
N HIS A 287 -14.89 9.81 -5.33
CA HIS A 287 -13.98 9.58 -6.44
C HIS A 287 -14.20 8.19 -7.05
N MET A 288 -14.33 7.16 -6.21
CA MET A 288 -14.58 5.78 -6.66
C MET A 288 -15.91 5.64 -7.42
N GLN A 289 -16.98 6.32 -6.97
CA GLN A 289 -18.26 6.35 -7.68
C GLN A 289 -18.14 6.85 -9.12
N ALA A 290 -17.28 7.83 -9.34
CA ALA A 290 -17.09 8.46 -10.66
C ALA A 290 -16.14 7.69 -11.61
N THR A 291 -15.44 6.67 -11.09
CA THR A 291 -14.41 5.92 -11.85
C THR A 291 -14.79 4.45 -12.02
N VAL A 292 -14.60 3.63 -11.00
CA VAL A 292 -14.79 2.16 -11.05
C VAL A 292 -16.06 1.69 -10.34
N MET A 293 -16.77 2.58 -9.69
CA MET A 293 -17.99 2.36 -8.89
C MET A 293 -17.74 1.60 -7.59
N HIS A 294 -17.16 0.40 -7.64
CA HIS A 294 -16.82 -0.46 -6.50
C HIS A 294 -15.79 -1.51 -6.90
N ALA A 295 -15.12 -2.15 -5.94
CA ALA A 295 -14.29 -3.31 -6.19
C ALA A 295 -15.11 -4.52 -6.66
N SER A 296 -14.50 -5.45 -7.43
CA SER A 296 -15.18 -6.63 -7.98
C SER A 296 -15.96 -7.40 -6.91
N GLY A 297 -17.29 -7.55 -7.10
CA GLY A 297 -18.15 -8.27 -6.18
C GLY A 297 -17.74 -9.74 -6.02
N LEU A 298 -17.41 -10.40 -7.11
CA LEU A 298 -16.95 -11.80 -7.09
C LEU A 298 -15.65 -11.96 -6.30
N SER A 299 -14.69 -11.05 -6.49
CA SER A 299 -13.44 -11.06 -5.72
C SER A 299 -13.70 -10.82 -4.23
N GLN A 300 -14.57 -9.87 -3.88
CA GLN A 300 -14.92 -9.56 -2.50
C GLN A 300 -15.57 -10.76 -1.78
N ILE A 301 -16.53 -11.41 -2.43
CA ILE A 301 -17.24 -12.56 -1.86
C ILE A 301 -16.32 -13.78 -1.76
N THR A 302 -15.51 -14.06 -2.79
CA THR A 302 -14.51 -15.13 -2.72
C THR A 302 -13.54 -14.91 -1.55
N LEU A 303 -13.00 -13.70 -1.39
CA LEU A 303 -12.13 -13.37 -0.28
C LEU A 303 -12.84 -13.53 1.07
N LEU A 304 -14.07 -13.00 1.18
CA LEU A 304 -14.86 -13.09 2.42
C LEU A 304 -15.07 -14.53 2.86
N GLN A 305 -15.41 -15.45 1.93
CA GLN A 305 -15.60 -16.86 2.26
C GLN A 305 -14.31 -17.52 2.76
N ILE A 306 -13.15 -17.16 2.19
CA ILE A 306 -11.85 -17.61 2.70
C ILE A 306 -11.63 -17.10 4.12
N LEU A 307 -11.83 -15.82 4.35
CA LEU A 307 -11.55 -15.14 5.61
C LEU A 307 -12.51 -15.59 6.73
N GLN A 308 -13.79 -15.80 6.42
CA GLN A 308 -14.75 -16.34 7.37
C GLN A 308 -14.44 -17.79 7.75
N GLY A 309 -14.03 -18.60 6.77
CA GLY A 309 -13.62 -19.98 7.03
C GLY A 309 -12.37 -20.09 7.93
N TRP A 310 -11.47 -19.12 7.87
CA TRP A 310 -10.28 -19.08 8.72
C TRP A 310 -10.49 -18.40 10.06
N GLY A 311 -11.37 -17.42 10.15
CA GLY A 311 -11.45 -16.49 11.27
C GLY A 311 -10.16 -15.67 11.44
N TYR A 312 -10.09 -14.81 12.47
CA TYR A 312 -8.91 -13.96 12.68
C TYR A 312 -7.66 -14.76 13.07
N GLU A 313 -7.82 -15.81 13.87
CA GLU A 313 -6.67 -16.64 14.28
C GLU A 313 -6.13 -17.47 13.11
N GLY A 314 -6.99 -18.05 12.26
CA GLY A 314 -6.54 -18.75 11.05
C GLY A 314 -5.89 -17.81 10.05
N PHE A 315 -6.36 -16.58 9.92
CA PHE A 315 -5.70 -15.54 9.12
C PHE A 315 -4.29 -15.22 9.65
N LYS A 316 -4.13 -15.04 10.97
CA LYS A 316 -2.82 -14.81 11.60
C LYS A 316 -1.86 -15.97 11.37
N GLN A 317 -2.34 -17.21 11.56
CA GLN A 317 -1.54 -18.41 11.29
C GLN A 317 -1.11 -18.49 9.83
N HIS A 318 -2.00 -18.16 8.88
CA HIS A 318 -1.64 -18.10 7.47
C HIS A 318 -0.59 -17.01 7.20
N ALA A 319 -0.79 -15.81 7.73
CA ALA A 319 0.17 -14.72 7.62
C ALA A 319 1.56 -15.07 8.20
N ASP A 320 1.60 -15.79 9.32
CA ASP A 320 2.85 -16.27 9.91
C ASP A 320 3.55 -17.32 9.04
N LYS A 321 2.80 -18.25 8.44
CA LYS A 321 3.35 -19.22 7.46
C LYS A 321 3.93 -18.52 6.24
N VAL A 322 3.23 -17.52 5.70
CA VAL A 322 3.72 -16.72 4.57
C VAL A 322 4.97 -15.94 4.96
N THR A 323 5.00 -15.38 6.17
CA THR A 323 6.18 -14.67 6.70
C THR A 323 7.40 -15.57 6.81
N GLU A 324 7.22 -16.80 7.32
CA GLU A 324 8.33 -17.75 7.43
C GLU A 324 8.85 -18.18 6.05
N PHE A 325 7.97 -18.43 5.11
CA PHE A 325 8.34 -18.69 3.72
C PHE A 325 9.22 -17.56 3.15
N TYR A 326 8.84 -16.28 3.34
CA TYR A 326 9.64 -15.15 2.85
C TYR A 326 10.93 -14.95 3.66
N ARG A 327 10.96 -15.30 4.95
CA ARG A 327 12.18 -15.28 5.77
C ARG A 327 13.23 -16.26 5.24
N GLU A 328 12.83 -17.48 4.93
CA GLU A 328 13.72 -18.51 4.34
C GLU A 328 14.28 -18.02 2.99
N ARG A 329 13.44 -17.47 2.13
CA ARG A 329 13.86 -16.91 0.84
C ARG A 329 14.81 -15.74 0.99
N LYS A 330 14.55 -14.83 1.95
CA LYS A 330 15.47 -13.75 2.32
C LYS A 330 16.84 -14.33 2.73
N ASN A 331 16.84 -15.38 3.55
CA ASN A 331 18.08 -16.00 4.00
C ASN A 331 18.89 -16.56 2.82
N HIS A 332 18.26 -17.27 1.88
CA HIS A 332 18.92 -17.74 0.65
C HIS A 332 19.46 -16.58 -0.20
N CYS A 333 18.66 -15.54 -0.40
CA CYS A 333 19.05 -14.35 -1.15
C CYS A 333 20.28 -13.65 -0.54
N VAL A 334 20.26 -13.44 0.79
CA VAL A 334 21.38 -12.81 1.51
C VAL A 334 22.62 -13.69 1.51
N ALA A 335 22.49 -15.01 1.63
CA ALA A 335 23.61 -15.95 1.55
C ALA A 335 24.26 -15.91 0.16
N ALA A 336 23.48 -15.93 -0.91
CA ALA A 336 23.97 -15.81 -2.29
C ALA A 336 24.63 -14.44 -2.54
N ALA A 337 24.05 -13.35 -2.03
CA ALA A 337 24.67 -12.03 -2.10
C ALA A 337 26.03 -12.00 -1.36
N LYS A 338 26.12 -12.55 -0.16
CA LYS A 338 27.38 -12.67 0.59
C LYS A 338 28.43 -13.47 -0.19
N LYS A 339 28.04 -14.57 -0.81
CA LYS A 339 28.95 -15.43 -1.59
C LYS A 339 29.57 -14.72 -2.80
N HIS A 340 28.76 -14.00 -3.57
CA HIS A 340 29.17 -13.49 -4.88
C HIS A 340 29.50 -12.00 -4.89
N LEU A 341 28.89 -11.18 -4.00
CA LEU A 341 28.97 -9.72 -4.04
C LEU A 341 29.85 -9.11 -2.94
N THR A 342 30.42 -9.91 -2.04
CA THR A 342 31.37 -9.38 -1.04
C THR A 342 32.51 -8.64 -1.72
N GLY A 343 32.73 -7.38 -1.33
CA GLY A 343 33.73 -6.50 -1.95
C GLY A 343 33.23 -5.74 -3.19
N LEU A 344 32.11 -6.15 -3.82
CA LEU A 344 31.53 -5.55 -5.03
C LEU A 344 30.26 -4.72 -4.73
N ALA A 345 29.57 -4.99 -3.62
CA ALA A 345 28.35 -4.31 -3.23
C ALA A 345 28.24 -4.18 -1.70
N GLU A 346 27.36 -3.28 -1.27
CA GLU A 346 26.99 -3.06 0.12
C GLU A 346 25.46 -3.18 0.27
N TRP A 347 24.99 -3.74 1.38
CA TRP A 347 23.57 -3.84 1.71
C TRP A 347 23.33 -3.98 3.20
N SER A 348 22.12 -3.68 3.64
CA SER A 348 21.63 -4.06 4.96
C SER A 348 20.62 -5.21 4.82
N GLU A 349 20.55 -6.09 5.81
CA GLU A 349 19.57 -7.18 5.78
C GLU A 349 18.15 -6.64 5.85
N PRO A 350 17.23 -7.12 4.98
CA PRO A 350 15.82 -6.74 5.04
C PRO A 350 15.18 -7.14 6.37
N SER A 351 14.43 -6.23 6.99
CA SER A 351 13.65 -6.48 8.21
C SER A 351 12.27 -7.06 7.92
N GLY A 352 11.86 -7.08 6.65
CA GLY A 352 10.57 -7.57 6.18
C GLY A 352 10.44 -7.51 4.66
N GLY A 353 9.26 -7.81 4.16
CA GLY A 353 8.91 -7.65 2.75
C GLY A 353 9.53 -8.69 1.83
N MET A 354 9.93 -8.28 0.61
CA MET A 354 10.25 -9.17 -0.50
C MET A 354 11.50 -8.74 -1.27
N PHE A 355 12.25 -7.73 -0.78
CA PHE A 355 13.30 -7.05 -1.54
C PHE A 355 14.60 -6.94 -0.78
N LEU A 356 15.70 -7.06 -1.53
CA LEU A 356 17.04 -6.72 -1.11
C LEU A 356 17.52 -5.52 -1.92
N TRP A 357 17.99 -4.47 -1.24
CA TRP A 357 18.48 -3.23 -1.81
C TRP A 357 19.99 -3.22 -1.73
N LEU A 358 20.65 -3.18 -2.90
CA LEU A 358 22.09 -3.34 -3.05
C LEU A 358 22.69 -2.05 -3.60
N LYS A 359 23.70 -1.51 -2.94
CA LYS A 359 24.56 -0.44 -3.46
C LYS A 359 25.78 -1.09 -4.13
N LEU A 360 25.86 -1.00 -5.44
CA LEU A 360 26.95 -1.58 -6.23
C LEU A 360 28.15 -0.61 -6.35
N LYS A 361 29.35 -1.13 -6.44
CA LYS A 361 30.56 -0.32 -6.65
C LYS A 361 30.77 0.00 -8.13
N VAL A 362 29.77 0.65 -8.74
CA VAL A 362 29.77 1.16 -10.11
C VAL A 362 29.25 2.60 -10.11
N PRO A 363 29.56 3.43 -11.11
CA PRO A 363 29.08 4.81 -11.16
C PRO A 363 27.56 4.91 -11.37
N ASP A 364 27.01 4.05 -12.24
CA ASP A 364 25.58 3.99 -12.54
C ASP A 364 25.14 2.56 -12.88
N THR A 365 23.92 2.21 -12.52
CA THR A 365 23.34 0.88 -12.76
C THR A 365 22.38 0.84 -13.95
N PHE A 366 21.97 1.98 -14.50
CA PHE A 366 20.89 2.03 -15.46
C PHE A 366 21.18 1.20 -16.73
N LYS A 367 22.21 1.58 -17.50
CA LYS A 367 22.58 0.84 -18.72
C LYS A 367 23.09 -0.58 -18.42
N MET A 368 23.84 -0.74 -17.34
CA MET A 368 24.31 -2.06 -16.90
C MET A 368 23.14 -3.04 -16.72
N ILE A 369 22.04 -2.61 -16.10
CA ILE A 369 20.89 -3.47 -15.83
C ILE A 369 19.92 -3.54 -17.01
N THR A 370 19.67 -2.44 -17.71
CA THR A 370 18.65 -2.43 -18.78
C THR A 370 19.14 -3.01 -20.11
N VAL A 371 20.46 -3.04 -20.32
CA VAL A 371 21.07 -3.56 -21.55
C VAL A 371 21.95 -4.78 -21.26
N LYS A 372 23.09 -4.60 -20.57
CA LYS A 372 24.10 -5.66 -20.41
C LYS A 372 23.59 -6.87 -19.59
N ALA A 373 22.74 -6.65 -18.58
CA ALA A 373 22.20 -7.75 -17.76
C ALA A 373 21.28 -8.69 -18.56
N HIS A 374 20.55 -8.16 -19.53
CA HIS A 374 19.71 -8.96 -20.43
C HIS A 374 20.56 -9.93 -21.26
N GLU A 375 21.74 -9.50 -21.72
CA GLU A 375 22.70 -10.35 -22.47
C GLU A 375 23.28 -11.49 -21.61
N LYS A 376 23.22 -11.36 -20.29
CA LYS A 376 23.66 -12.37 -19.30
C LYS A 376 22.49 -13.17 -18.72
N ASP A 377 21.29 -13.10 -19.30
CA ASP A 377 20.06 -13.78 -18.81
C ASP A 377 19.77 -13.51 -17.32
N VAL A 378 19.93 -12.27 -16.88
CA VAL A 378 19.60 -11.85 -15.51
C VAL A 378 18.94 -10.48 -15.55
N LEU A 379 17.98 -10.25 -14.63
CA LEU A 379 17.26 -8.97 -14.56
C LEU A 379 17.10 -8.53 -13.11
N PHE A 380 17.44 -7.28 -12.86
CA PHE A 380 17.18 -6.55 -11.62
C PHE A 380 16.42 -5.27 -11.93
N VAL A 381 16.03 -4.50 -10.92
CA VAL A 381 15.48 -3.16 -11.15
C VAL A 381 16.53 -2.12 -10.79
N PRO A 382 16.92 -1.25 -11.72
CA PRO A 382 17.93 -0.22 -11.46
C PRO A 382 17.39 0.83 -10.47
N GLY A 383 18.30 1.40 -9.69
CA GLY A 383 17.96 2.23 -8.55
C GLY A 383 17.25 3.53 -8.89
N ASN A 384 17.52 4.11 -10.04
CA ASN A 384 16.88 5.35 -10.50
C ASN A 384 15.37 5.24 -10.63
N ALA A 385 14.82 4.04 -10.90
CA ALA A 385 13.37 3.80 -10.92
C ALA A 385 12.65 4.15 -9.59
N PHE A 386 13.39 4.25 -8.49
CA PHE A 386 12.88 4.53 -7.14
C PHE A 386 13.21 5.96 -6.65
N MET A 387 13.81 6.78 -7.51
CA MET A 387 14.24 8.13 -7.19
C MET A 387 13.27 9.18 -7.74
N LEU A 388 13.24 10.34 -7.10
CA LEU A 388 12.45 11.48 -7.60
C LEU A 388 12.98 11.96 -8.95
N ASP A 389 14.30 12.09 -9.05
CA ASP A 389 15.01 12.31 -10.31
C ASP A 389 15.45 10.95 -10.85
N ASP A 390 14.71 10.43 -11.83
CA ASP A 390 14.97 9.15 -12.47
C ASP A 390 16.01 9.24 -13.61
N GLN A 391 16.50 10.44 -13.90
CA GLN A 391 17.59 10.67 -14.86
C GLN A 391 18.96 10.74 -14.15
N ALA A 392 18.98 10.96 -12.84
CA ALA A 392 20.24 11.00 -12.09
C ALA A 392 20.87 9.60 -11.99
N PRO A 393 22.22 9.49 -12.10
CA PRO A 393 22.92 8.23 -11.92
C PRO A 393 22.63 7.60 -10.57
N SER A 394 22.48 6.27 -10.55
CA SER A 394 22.22 5.53 -9.32
C SER A 394 23.09 4.29 -9.23
N GLN A 395 23.77 4.14 -8.09
CA GLN A 395 24.59 2.96 -7.78
C GLN A 395 23.76 1.76 -7.29
N TYR A 396 22.45 1.92 -7.15
CA TYR A 396 21.60 0.93 -6.49
C TYR A 396 20.89 0.01 -7.47
N VAL A 397 20.60 -1.21 -7.00
CA VAL A 397 19.68 -2.14 -7.65
C VAL A 397 18.77 -2.81 -6.62
N ARG A 398 17.53 -3.12 -7.03
CA ARG A 398 16.61 -3.93 -6.25
C ARG A 398 16.60 -5.36 -6.75
N ALA A 399 16.89 -6.31 -5.88
CA ALA A 399 16.63 -7.74 -6.07
C ALA A 399 15.32 -8.14 -5.37
N ALA A 400 14.49 -8.94 -6.04
CA ALA A 400 13.28 -9.53 -5.44
C ALA A 400 13.52 -11.02 -5.20
N TYR A 401 13.36 -11.47 -3.95
CA TYR A 401 13.54 -12.89 -3.59
C TYR A 401 12.23 -13.69 -3.53
N SER A 402 11.16 -13.15 -4.10
CA SER A 402 9.81 -13.72 -3.97
C SER A 402 9.54 -14.95 -4.84
N VAL A 403 10.16 -15.07 -6.02
CA VAL A 403 9.84 -16.09 -7.03
C VAL A 403 11.01 -17.04 -7.31
N CYS A 404 12.23 -16.55 -7.45
CA CYS A 404 13.42 -17.36 -7.82
C CYS A 404 13.71 -18.46 -6.80
N THR A 405 14.16 -19.64 -7.21
CA THR A 405 14.70 -20.69 -6.32
C THR A 405 16.04 -20.26 -5.69
N ALA A 406 16.54 -21.00 -4.69
CA ALA A 406 17.84 -20.73 -4.09
C ALA A 406 18.97 -20.80 -5.13
N GLU A 407 18.93 -21.80 -6.02
CA GLU A 407 19.89 -22.00 -7.12
C GLU A 407 19.80 -20.84 -8.13
N GLN A 408 18.59 -20.39 -8.46
CA GLN A 408 18.40 -19.24 -9.35
C GLN A 408 18.93 -17.95 -8.73
N MET A 409 18.76 -17.75 -7.42
CA MET A 409 19.34 -16.59 -6.72
C MET A 409 20.86 -16.64 -6.71
N ASP A 410 21.46 -17.81 -6.46
CA ASP A 410 22.92 -18.00 -6.50
C ASP A 410 23.48 -17.65 -7.88
N LEU A 411 22.90 -18.21 -8.94
CA LEU A 411 23.29 -17.93 -10.32
C LEU A 411 23.06 -16.45 -10.70
N ALA A 412 21.96 -15.84 -10.28
CA ALA A 412 21.67 -14.43 -10.58
C ALA A 412 22.73 -13.50 -9.96
N PHE A 413 23.17 -13.76 -8.72
CA PHE A 413 24.21 -12.95 -8.09
C PHE A 413 25.61 -13.24 -8.63
N GLU A 414 25.89 -14.45 -9.08
CA GLU A 414 27.12 -14.76 -9.84
C GLU A 414 27.20 -13.92 -11.13
N ARG A 415 26.10 -13.89 -11.90
CA ARG A 415 25.99 -13.08 -13.13
C ARG A 415 26.09 -11.58 -12.83
N LEU A 416 25.46 -11.11 -11.77
CA LEU A 416 25.56 -9.71 -11.33
C LEU A 416 27.01 -9.36 -10.95
N ALA A 417 27.73 -10.26 -10.27
CA ALA A 417 29.13 -10.05 -9.91
C ALA A 417 30.04 -9.93 -11.16
N SER A 418 29.78 -10.74 -12.19
CA SER A 418 30.45 -10.61 -13.49
C SER A 418 30.19 -9.25 -14.13
N LEU A 419 28.92 -8.82 -14.18
CA LEU A 419 28.54 -7.53 -14.74
C LEU A 419 29.23 -6.35 -14.01
N ILE A 420 29.26 -6.39 -12.65
CA ILE A 420 29.91 -5.34 -11.87
C ILE A 420 31.41 -5.24 -12.23
N ARG A 421 32.12 -6.37 -12.35
CA ARG A 421 33.54 -6.39 -12.71
C ARG A 421 33.77 -5.86 -14.14
N GLU A 422 32.90 -6.24 -15.08
CA GLU A 422 32.97 -5.73 -16.47
C GLU A 422 32.70 -4.21 -16.50
N GLU A 423 31.74 -3.71 -15.73
CA GLU A 423 31.43 -2.28 -15.64
C GLU A 423 32.54 -1.46 -14.97
N GLN A 424 33.25 -2.05 -14.00
CA GLN A 424 34.43 -1.41 -13.38
C GLN A 424 35.60 -1.29 -14.34
N LEU A 425 35.76 -2.23 -15.30
CA LEU A 425 36.80 -2.20 -16.31
C LEU A 425 36.45 -1.29 -17.50
N ASN A 426 35.18 -1.29 -17.91
CA ASN A 426 34.67 -0.56 -19.06
C ASN A 426 33.33 0.10 -18.73
N PRO A 427 33.32 1.26 -18.08
CA PRO A 427 32.09 1.98 -17.73
C PRO A 427 31.22 2.32 -18.96
N SER A 428 29.91 2.12 -18.87
CA SER A 428 28.94 2.33 -19.95
C SER A 428 28.37 3.75 -20.03
#